data_22f499e2d9dbc2f8ff7424f6c8b8446d
#
_entry.id   22f499e2d9dbc2f8ff7424f6c8b8446d
#
_cell.length_a   1.000
_cell.length_b   1.000
_cell.length_c   1.000
_cell.angle_alpha   90.00
_cell.angle_beta   90.00
_cell.angle_gamma   90.00
#
_symmetry.space_group_name_H-M   'P 1'
#
loop_
_entity.id
_entity.type
_entity.pdbx_description
1 polymer ?
#
loop_
_entity_poly.entity_id
_entity_poly.type
_entity_poly.pdbx_seq_one_letter_code
_entity_poly.pdbx_strand_id
1 'polypeptide(L)'
;FMKRIRTKEIILYVLGILFCKVEIADCYPLIPAYFTALYISMESRWLTLGACFVGMACFLPVTQLTKYGVAMAGIILIIHLIEWVDKNCRARYAAVTAGAVTTLISLGGNLLSVKGRGYITTSILEGIFIFAVVSLGCRVLHMLLHGKEIMEIAKEEDRKEQRLLNYAESFNGLSEAFVKMSAGQEKASEEEIGQVQNEITGKI
;
A
#
# COMPACT_ATOMS: atom_id res chain seq x y z
N PHE A 1 22.12 1.89 -13.57
CA PHE A 1 21.58 0.82 -12.70
C PHE A 1 20.21 0.38 -13.23
N MET A 2 20.20 -0.59 -14.15
CA MET A 2 18.94 -1.21 -14.61
C MET A 2 18.48 -2.20 -13.52
N LYS A 3 17.58 -1.76 -12.67
CA LYS A 3 16.86 -2.64 -11.75
C LYS A 3 16.05 -3.63 -12.61
N ARG A 4 16.19 -4.92 -12.37
CA ARG A 4 15.49 -5.97 -13.12
C ARG A 4 13.99 -5.74 -13.01
N ILE A 5 13.37 -5.26 -14.10
CA ILE A 5 11.94 -4.99 -14.17
C ILE A 5 11.21 -6.29 -13.88
N ARG A 6 10.38 -6.31 -12.84
CA ARG A 6 9.61 -7.50 -12.48
C ARG A 6 8.55 -7.74 -13.56
N THR A 7 8.31 -8.98 -13.94
CA THR A 7 7.29 -9.35 -14.95
C THR A 7 5.92 -8.71 -14.67
N LYS A 8 5.58 -8.54 -13.40
CA LYS A 8 4.36 -7.85 -12.97
C LYS A 8 4.30 -6.38 -13.40
N GLU A 9 5.43 -5.66 -13.35
CA GLU A 9 5.51 -4.26 -13.75
C GLU A 9 5.27 -4.12 -15.25
N ILE A 10 5.84 -5.02 -16.05
CA ILE A 10 5.64 -5.04 -17.51
C ILE A 10 4.15 -5.23 -17.83
N ILE A 11 3.49 -6.19 -17.16
CA ILE A 11 2.06 -6.44 -17.37
C ILE A 11 1.23 -5.19 -17.03
N LEU A 12 1.56 -4.47 -15.96
CA LEU A 12 0.86 -3.25 -15.58
C LEU A 12 1.09 -2.12 -16.60
N TYR A 13 2.29 -1.97 -17.16
CA TYR A 13 2.52 -0.99 -18.24
C TYR A 13 1.74 -1.33 -19.51
N VAL A 14 1.73 -2.59 -19.93
CA VAL A 14 0.96 -3.05 -21.10
C VAL A 14 -0.54 -2.83 -20.86
N LEU A 15 -1.04 -3.12 -19.68
CA LEU A 15 -2.43 -2.86 -19.31
C LEU A 15 -2.77 -1.36 -19.36
N GLY A 16 -1.84 -0.51 -18.91
CA GLY A 16 -1.99 0.95 -19.00
C GLY A 16 -2.09 1.44 -20.44
N ILE A 17 -1.27 0.90 -21.34
CA ILE A 17 -1.33 1.23 -22.77
C ILE A 17 -2.68 0.78 -23.37
N LEU A 18 -3.20 -0.38 -22.97
CA LEU A 18 -4.52 -0.86 -23.41
C LEU A 18 -5.66 0.03 -22.89
N PHE A 19 -5.54 0.57 -21.68
CA PHE A 19 -6.53 1.51 -21.13
C PHE A 19 -6.60 2.84 -21.90
N CYS A 20 -5.55 3.22 -22.64
CA CYS A 20 -5.60 4.37 -23.51
C CYS A 20 -6.61 4.22 -24.68
N LYS A 21 -7.03 2.99 -24.97
CA LYS A 21 -8.05 2.70 -26.00
C LYS A 21 -9.48 2.84 -25.47
N VAL A 22 -9.68 2.86 -24.15
CA VAL A 22 -11.01 2.85 -23.54
C VAL A 22 -11.56 4.27 -23.49
N GLU A 23 -12.59 4.50 -24.26
CA GLU A 23 -13.33 5.75 -24.35
C GLU A 23 -14.64 5.65 -23.58
N ILE A 24 -14.94 6.65 -22.78
CA ILE A 24 -16.16 6.75 -21.97
C ILE A 24 -16.77 8.15 -22.20
N ALA A 25 -17.92 8.22 -22.88
CA ALA A 25 -18.63 9.48 -23.15
C ALA A 25 -17.71 10.56 -23.80
N ASP A 26 -17.03 10.22 -24.89
CA ASP A 26 -16.06 11.06 -25.62
C ASP A 26 -14.86 11.53 -24.78
N CYS A 27 -14.62 10.90 -23.63
CA CYS A 27 -13.51 11.19 -22.72
C CYS A 27 -12.66 9.93 -22.48
N TYR A 28 -11.40 10.13 -22.10
CA TYR A 28 -10.46 9.04 -21.75
C TYR A 28 -10.02 9.14 -20.28
N PRO A 29 -10.97 9.06 -19.32
CA PRO A 29 -10.69 9.32 -17.92
C PRO A 29 -9.76 8.26 -17.29
N LEU A 30 -9.64 7.07 -17.89
CA LEU A 30 -8.76 6.02 -17.40
C LEU A 30 -7.28 6.37 -17.56
N ILE A 31 -6.91 7.25 -18.53
CA ILE A 31 -5.53 7.65 -18.76
C ILE A 31 -4.96 8.38 -17.53
N PRO A 32 -5.47 9.57 -17.15
CA PRO A 32 -4.96 10.26 -15.99
C PRO A 32 -5.16 9.47 -14.69
N ALA A 33 -6.25 8.69 -14.58
CA ALA A 33 -6.51 7.89 -13.41
C ALA A 33 -5.48 6.77 -13.22
N TYR A 34 -5.31 5.93 -14.21
CA TYR A 34 -4.43 4.76 -14.12
C TYR A 34 -2.96 5.13 -14.05
N PHE A 35 -2.51 6.04 -14.93
CA PHE A 35 -1.10 6.43 -14.94
C PHE A 35 -0.69 7.26 -13.72
N THR A 36 -1.61 8.02 -13.10
CA THR A 36 -1.34 8.66 -11.81
C THR A 36 -1.17 7.62 -10.71
N ALA A 37 -2.04 6.61 -10.65
CA ALA A 37 -1.93 5.53 -9.69
C ALA A 37 -0.63 4.72 -9.89
N LEU A 38 -0.25 4.41 -11.13
CA LEU A 38 1.03 3.77 -11.45
C LEU A 38 2.23 4.65 -11.06
N TYR A 39 2.20 5.95 -11.38
CA TYR A 39 3.28 6.88 -11.06
C TYR A 39 3.60 6.96 -9.58
N ILE A 40 2.58 6.80 -8.73
CA ILE A 40 2.73 6.80 -7.29
C ILE A 40 3.20 5.46 -6.76
N SER A 41 2.70 4.36 -7.33
CA SER A 41 2.94 3.01 -6.82
C SER A 41 4.25 2.40 -7.32
N MET A 42 4.75 2.86 -8.47
CA MET A 42 5.97 2.33 -9.09
C MET A 42 7.22 3.10 -8.67
N GLU A 43 8.33 2.39 -8.49
CA GLU A 43 9.64 3.01 -8.28
C GLU A 43 10.18 3.69 -9.54
N SER A 44 9.88 3.13 -10.72
CA SER A 44 10.38 3.63 -12.01
C SER A 44 9.41 4.62 -12.66
N ARG A 45 9.43 5.87 -12.18
CA ARG A 45 8.57 6.95 -12.66
C ARG A 45 8.75 7.26 -14.15
N TRP A 46 9.99 7.21 -14.64
CA TRP A 46 10.31 7.47 -16.04
C TRP A 46 9.68 6.46 -17.00
N LEU A 47 9.66 5.18 -16.63
CA LEU A 47 8.99 4.15 -17.42
C LEU A 47 7.48 4.34 -17.45
N THR A 48 6.88 4.77 -16.35
CA THR A 48 5.45 5.09 -16.29
C THR A 48 5.11 6.24 -17.22
N LEU A 49 5.92 7.30 -17.24
CA LEU A 49 5.76 8.43 -18.15
C LEU A 49 5.94 8.01 -19.62
N GLY A 50 6.96 7.23 -19.90
CA GLY A 50 7.19 6.67 -21.23
C GLY A 50 6.03 5.81 -21.72
N ALA A 51 5.53 4.91 -20.90
CA ALA A 51 4.36 4.07 -21.23
C ALA A 51 3.09 4.89 -21.44
N CYS A 52 2.86 5.92 -20.62
CA CYS A 52 1.76 6.84 -20.77
C CYS A 52 1.83 7.59 -22.10
N PHE A 53 2.98 8.16 -22.42
CA PHE A 53 3.19 8.90 -23.65
C PHE A 53 3.01 8.01 -24.89
N VAL A 54 3.60 6.82 -24.90
CA VAL A 54 3.43 5.84 -25.98
C VAL A 54 1.97 5.44 -26.14
N GLY A 55 1.28 5.13 -25.03
CA GLY A 55 -0.14 4.77 -25.06
C GLY A 55 -1.00 5.89 -25.63
N MET A 56 -0.79 7.12 -25.18
CA MET A 56 -1.53 8.29 -25.69
C MET A 56 -1.23 8.55 -27.18
N ALA A 57 0.03 8.50 -27.59
CA ALA A 57 0.43 8.75 -28.98
C ALA A 57 -0.12 7.69 -29.96
N CYS A 58 -0.26 6.43 -29.51
CA CYS A 58 -0.77 5.35 -30.34
C CYS A 58 -2.29 5.35 -30.51
N PHE A 59 -3.03 5.79 -29.50
CA PHE A 59 -4.48 5.55 -29.45
C PHE A 59 -5.34 6.82 -29.42
N LEU A 60 -4.79 7.98 -29.05
CA LEU A 60 -5.58 9.20 -28.92
C LEU A 60 -5.54 10.06 -30.20
N PRO A 61 -6.67 10.71 -30.57
CA PRO A 61 -6.67 11.77 -31.55
C PRO A 61 -5.89 12.98 -31.01
N VAL A 62 -5.29 13.77 -31.93
CA VAL A 62 -4.39 14.89 -31.56
C VAL A 62 -5.01 15.89 -30.57
N THR A 63 -6.31 16.15 -30.69
CA THR A 63 -7.03 17.06 -29.79
C THR A 63 -7.11 16.52 -28.36
N GLN A 64 -7.35 15.23 -28.19
CA GLN A 64 -7.40 14.58 -26.90
C GLN A 64 -5.98 14.34 -26.33
N LEU A 65 -5.02 14.06 -27.19
CA LEU A 65 -3.60 13.94 -26.82
C LEU A 65 -3.11 15.21 -26.12
N THR A 66 -3.43 16.39 -26.67
CA THR A 66 -3.06 17.68 -26.05
C THR A 66 -3.75 17.87 -24.70
N LYS A 67 -5.05 17.60 -24.62
CA LYS A 67 -5.82 17.71 -23.37
C LYS A 67 -5.22 16.85 -22.26
N TYR A 68 -5.07 15.56 -22.51
CA TYR A 68 -4.58 14.62 -21.49
C TYR A 68 -3.07 14.72 -21.26
N GLY A 69 -2.30 15.13 -22.28
CA GLY A 69 -0.88 15.43 -22.12
C GLY A 69 -0.64 16.59 -21.14
N VAL A 70 -1.38 17.69 -21.31
CA VAL A 70 -1.33 18.83 -20.39
C VAL A 70 -1.85 18.45 -19.00
N ALA A 71 -2.92 17.64 -18.92
CA ALA A 71 -3.43 17.14 -17.66
C ALA A 71 -2.38 16.32 -16.90
N MET A 72 -1.75 15.37 -17.57
CA MET A 72 -0.69 14.54 -16.96
C MET A 72 0.52 15.38 -16.52
N ALA A 73 0.96 16.33 -17.35
CA ALA A 73 2.05 17.24 -16.97
C ALA A 73 1.69 18.05 -15.71
N GLY A 74 0.48 18.60 -15.65
CA GLY A 74 -0.03 19.32 -14.48
C GLY A 74 -0.12 18.46 -13.22
N ILE A 75 -0.65 17.25 -13.33
CA ILE A 75 -0.73 16.29 -12.23
C ILE A 75 0.66 15.96 -11.68
N ILE A 76 1.60 15.65 -12.55
CA ILE A 76 2.98 15.30 -12.16
C ILE A 76 3.67 16.48 -11.49
N LEU A 77 3.51 17.68 -12.04
CA LEU A 77 4.10 18.90 -11.47
C LEU A 77 3.57 19.15 -10.06
N ILE A 78 2.26 19.05 -9.84
CA ILE A 78 1.66 19.25 -8.51
C ILE A 78 2.08 18.14 -7.55
N ILE A 79 2.12 16.89 -7.98
CA ILE A 79 2.60 15.78 -7.15
C ILE A 79 4.07 16.02 -6.75
N HIS A 80 4.90 16.51 -7.66
CA HIS A 80 6.29 16.86 -7.35
C HIS A 80 6.41 18.02 -6.34
N LEU A 81 5.55 19.03 -6.46
CA LEU A 81 5.49 20.13 -5.49
C LEU A 81 5.06 19.64 -4.10
N ILE A 82 4.04 18.77 -4.04
CA ILE A 82 3.60 18.17 -2.78
C ILE A 82 4.73 17.32 -2.17
N GLU A 83 5.42 16.53 -2.99
CA GLU A 83 6.54 15.69 -2.55
C GLU A 83 7.74 16.52 -2.03
N TRP A 84 7.93 17.72 -2.57
CA TRP A 84 8.95 18.65 -2.09
C TRP A 84 8.62 19.20 -0.70
N VAL A 85 7.32 19.41 -0.40
CA VAL A 85 6.85 19.89 0.91
C VAL A 85 6.79 18.75 1.94
N ASP A 86 6.17 17.62 1.58
CA ASP A 86 6.04 16.46 2.47
C ASP A 86 5.98 15.16 1.67
N LYS A 87 7.01 14.32 1.85
CA LYS A 87 7.16 13.04 1.14
C LYS A 87 6.05 12.03 1.46
N ASN A 88 5.45 12.11 2.65
CA ASN A 88 4.43 11.15 3.11
C ASN A 88 3.03 11.48 2.56
N CYS A 89 2.79 12.70 2.15
CA CYS A 89 1.47 13.16 1.70
C CYS A 89 1.16 12.81 0.23
N ARG A 90 2.14 12.37 -0.55
CA ARG A 90 2.03 12.08 -1.99
C ARG A 90 0.83 11.20 -2.34
N ALA A 91 0.70 10.03 -1.71
CA ALA A 91 -0.36 9.07 -2.02
C ALA A 91 -1.75 9.59 -1.59
N ARG A 92 -1.80 10.38 -0.51
CA ARG A 92 -3.06 10.92 0.04
C ARG A 92 -3.68 11.97 -0.88
N TYR A 93 -2.87 12.84 -1.47
CA TYR A 93 -3.36 13.93 -2.31
C TYR A 93 -3.40 13.60 -3.81
N ALA A 94 -2.85 12.48 -4.24
CA ALA A 94 -2.80 12.11 -5.65
C ALA A 94 -4.17 12.01 -6.32
N ALA A 95 -5.14 11.43 -5.65
CA ALA A 95 -6.48 11.29 -6.19
C ALA A 95 -7.17 12.67 -6.36
N VAL A 96 -7.00 13.54 -5.36
CA VAL A 96 -7.55 14.91 -5.38
C VAL A 96 -6.89 15.73 -6.49
N THR A 97 -5.56 15.67 -6.60
CA THR A 97 -4.82 16.40 -7.64
C THR A 97 -5.18 15.92 -9.04
N ALA A 98 -5.28 14.60 -9.26
CA ALA A 98 -5.64 14.05 -10.55
C ALA A 98 -7.06 14.48 -10.97
N GLY A 99 -8.04 14.35 -10.08
CA GLY A 99 -9.41 14.77 -10.34
C GLY A 99 -9.53 16.29 -10.59
N ALA A 100 -8.94 17.12 -9.72
CA ALA A 100 -9.01 18.57 -9.80
C ALA A 100 -8.33 19.12 -11.07
N VAL A 101 -7.09 18.68 -11.36
CA VAL A 101 -6.34 19.15 -12.53
C VAL A 101 -7.06 18.78 -13.82
N THR A 102 -7.54 17.54 -13.94
CA THR A 102 -8.25 17.12 -15.16
C THR A 102 -9.57 17.89 -15.33
N THR A 103 -10.33 18.10 -14.24
CA THR A 103 -11.55 18.93 -14.28
C THR A 103 -11.24 20.34 -14.76
N LEU A 104 -10.22 21.00 -14.21
CA LEU A 104 -9.83 22.35 -14.58
C LEU A 104 -9.44 22.45 -16.05
N ILE A 105 -8.66 21.51 -16.55
CA ILE A 105 -8.22 21.48 -17.96
C ILE A 105 -9.40 21.19 -18.89
N SER A 106 -10.29 20.26 -18.53
CA SER A 106 -11.50 19.96 -19.28
C SER A 106 -12.45 21.17 -19.33
N LEU A 107 -12.63 21.86 -18.21
CA LEU A 107 -13.43 23.10 -18.17
C LEU A 107 -12.79 24.19 -19.01
N GLY A 108 -11.48 24.42 -18.89
CA GLY A 108 -10.76 25.43 -19.69
C GLY A 108 -10.85 25.17 -21.18
N GLY A 109 -10.62 23.93 -21.62
CA GLY A 109 -10.77 23.54 -23.02
C GLY A 109 -12.19 23.72 -23.56
N ASN A 110 -13.19 23.40 -22.76
CA ASN A 110 -14.60 23.54 -23.15
C ASN A 110 -15.06 25.01 -23.19
N LEU A 111 -14.56 25.85 -22.29
CA LEU A 111 -14.80 27.31 -22.31
C LEU A 111 -14.26 27.95 -23.59
N LEU A 112 -13.07 27.53 -24.04
CA LEU A 112 -12.44 28.04 -25.27
C LEU A 112 -13.18 27.55 -26.54
N SER A 113 -13.87 26.41 -26.46
CA SER A 113 -14.56 25.79 -27.60
C SER A 113 -16.02 26.24 -27.81
N VAL A 114 -16.53 27.20 -27.03
CA VAL A 114 -17.92 27.74 -27.10
C VAL A 114 -18.99 26.65 -27.10
N LYS A 115 -18.76 25.53 -26.46
CA LYS A 115 -19.73 24.45 -26.34
C LYS A 115 -20.65 24.67 -25.11
N GLY A 116 -21.94 24.40 -25.27
CA GLY A 116 -23.02 24.78 -24.34
C GLY A 116 -22.89 24.20 -22.93
N ARG A 117 -23.89 24.52 -22.05
CA ARG A 117 -23.91 24.21 -20.62
C ARG A 117 -23.73 22.75 -20.23
N GLY A 118 -24.01 21.78 -21.12
CA GLY A 118 -23.86 20.34 -20.85
C GLY A 118 -22.39 19.88 -20.61
N TYR A 119 -21.41 20.62 -21.11
CA TYR A 119 -19.99 20.26 -20.96
C TYR A 119 -19.41 20.51 -19.57
N ILE A 120 -20.03 21.40 -18.79
CA ILE A 120 -19.60 21.64 -17.41
C ILE A 120 -19.86 20.38 -16.57
N THR A 121 -21.05 19.80 -16.74
CA THR A 121 -21.45 18.57 -16.01
C THR A 121 -20.55 17.38 -16.37
N THR A 122 -20.24 17.20 -17.66
CA THR A 122 -19.35 16.12 -18.11
C THR A 122 -17.93 16.30 -17.57
N SER A 123 -17.39 17.52 -17.54
CA SER A 123 -16.05 17.78 -16.99
C SER A 123 -15.97 17.50 -15.48
N ILE A 124 -17.02 17.83 -14.73
CA ILE A 124 -17.08 17.54 -13.29
C ILE A 124 -17.20 16.03 -13.06
N LEU A 125 -18.06 15.34 -13.82
CA LEU A 125 -18.21 13.89 -13.73
C LEU A 125 -16.90 13.17 -14.09
N GLU A 126 -16.18 13.62 -15.11
CA GLU A 126 -14.86 13.12 -15.47
C GLU A 126 -13.89 13.22 -14.28
N GLY A 127 -13.84 14.38 -13.61
CA GLY A 127 -12.96 14.58 -12.46
C GLY A 127 -13.32 13.71 -11.24
N ILE A 128 -14.62 13.56 -10.94
CA ILE A 128 -15.11 12.69 -9.86
C ILE A 128 -14.76 11.23 -10.16
N PHE A 129 -14.96 10.80 -11.40
CA PHE A 129 -14.60 9.45 -11.84
C PHE A 129 -13.10 9.18 -11.67
N ILE A 130 -12.25 10.12 -12.13
CA ILE A 130 -10.79 10.03 -11.99
C ILE A 130 -10.39 9.95 -10.51
N PHE A 131 -10.97 10.80 -9.67
CA PHE A 131 -10.72 10.77 -8.23
C PHE A 131 -11.02 9.39 -7.63
N ALA A 132 -12.19 8.81 -7.95
CA ALA A 132 -12.59 7.50 -7.45
C ALA A 132 -11.64 6.38 -7.95
N VAL A 133 -11.32 6.38 -9.25
CA VAL A 133 -10.45 5.35 -9.85
C VAL A 133 -9.02 5.46 -9.34
N VAL A 134 -8.44 6.66 -9.17
CA VAL A 134 -7.10 6.83 -8.57
C VAL A 134 -7.09 6.35 -7.13
N SER A 135 -8.12 6.70 -6.36
CA SER A 135 -8.24 6.32 -4.95
C SER A 135 -8.26 4.79 -4.76
N LEU A 136 -9.04 4.09 -5.59
CA LEU A 136 -9.09 2.62 -5.61
C LEU A 136 -7.82 2.03 -6.23
N GLY A 137 -7.35 2.58 -7.34
CA GLY A 137 -6.18 2.11 -8.07
C GLY A 137 -4.92 2.13 -7.23
N CYS A 138 -4.68 3.18 -6.47
CA CYS A 138 -3.53 3.25 -5.55
C CYS A 138 -3.56 2.12 -4.50
N ARG A 139 -4.75 1.81 -3.94
CA ARG A 139 -4.89 0.72 -2.97
C ARG A 139 -4.64 -0.65 -3.60
N VAL A 140 -5.26 -0.91 -4.75
CA VAL A 140 -5.12 -2.18 -5.47
C VAL A 140 -3.70 -2.40 -5.96
N LEU A 141 -3.06 -1.38 -6.55
CA LEU A 141 -1.68 -1.45 -7.00
C LEU A 141 -0.70 -1.67 -5.85
N HIS A 142 -0.91 -0.99 -4.73
CA HIS A 142 -0.10 -1.20 -3.53
C HIS A 142 -0.22 -2.65 -3.03
N MET A 143 -1.43 -3.22 -2.97
CA MET A 143 -1.63 -4.63 -2.63
C MET A 143 -0.98 -5.59 -3.62
N LEU A 144 -1.08 -5.33 -4.93
CA LEU A 144 -0.51 -6.19 -5.97
C LEU A 144 1.03 -6.19 -5.97
N LEU A 145 1.63 -5.02 -5.70
CA LEU A 145 3.07 -4.85 -5.72
C LEU A 145 3.73 -5.32 -4.43
N HIS A 146 3.15 -4.98 -3.28
CA HIS A 146 3.73 -5.21 -1.95
C HIS A 146 3.01 -6.30 -1.14
N GLY A 147 1.94 -6.90 -1.66
CA GLY A 147 1.12 -7.88 -0.94
C GLY A 147 1.90 -9.10 -0.41
N LYS A 148 3.02 -9.50 -1.07
CA LYS A 148 3.89 -10.55 -0.56
C LYS A 148 4.71 -10.11 0.65
N GLU A 149 5.23 -8.89 0.66
CA GLU A 149 6.01 -8.35 1.78
C GLU A 149 5.13 -8.15 3.01
N ILE A 150 3.89 -7.65 2.82
CA ILE A 150 2.92 -7.50 3.90
C ILE A 150 2.56 -8.86 4.50
N MET A 151 2.40 -9.90 3.66
CA MET A 151 2.07 -11.25 4.10
C MET A 151 3.26 -11.94 4.80
N GLU A 152 4.50 -11.64 4.41
CA GLU A 152 5.71 -12.12 5.09
C GLU A 152 5.90 -11.45 6.44
N ILE A 153 5.66 -10.14 6.54
CA ILE A 153 5.73 -9.39 7.81
C ILE A 153 4.67 -9.91 8.78
N ALA A 154 3.42 -10.10 8.35
CA ALA A 154 2.36 -10.67 9.17
C ALA A 154 2.71 -12.09 9.68
N LYS A 155 3.27 -12.95 8.80
CA LYS A 155 3.75 -14.28 9.19
C LYS A 155 4.93 -14.26 10.16
N GLU A 156 5.77 -13.24 10.11
CA GLU A 156 6.90 -13.10 11.02
C GLU A 156 6.45 -12.59 12.39
N GLU A 157 5.42 -11.76 12.42
CA GLU A 157 4.76 -11.29 13.65
C GLU A 157 4.06 -12.44 14.36
N ASP A 158 3.26 -13.24 13.67
CA ASP A 158 2.63 -14.46 14.20
C ASP A 158 3.68 -15.46 14.74
N ARG A 159 4.80 -15.62 14.05
CA ARG A 159 5.91 -16.47 14.52
C ARG A 159 6.58 -15.94 15.79
N LYS A 160 6.70 -14.63 15.93
CA LYS A 160 7.24 -14.00 17.15
C LYS A 160 6.29 -14.19 18.32
N GLU A 161 5.01 -14.03 18.11
CA GLU A 161 3.97 -14.25 19.11
C GLU A 161 3.95 -15.71 19.59
N GLN A 162 4.00 -16.68 18.68
CA GLN A 162 4.12 -18.09 19.00
C GLN A 162 5.38 -18.43 19.82
N ARG A 163 6.52 -17.81 19.46
CA ARG A 163 7.75 -18.00 20.24
C ARG A 163 7.62 -17.45 21.65
N LEU A 164 7.01 -16.29 21.83
CA LEU A 164 6.76 -15.70 23.16
C LEU A 164 5.84 -16.58 23.99
N LEU A 165 4.78 -17.14 23.43
CA LEU A 165 3.90 -18.10 24.09
C LEU A 165 4.65 -19.37 24.51
N ASN A 166 5.47 -19.94 23.64
CA ASN A 166 6.28 -21.11 23.96
C ASN A 166 7.32 -20.82 25.08
N TYR A 167 7.90 -19.61 25.09
CA TYR A 167 8.77 -19.20 26.20
C TYR A 167 8.00 -19.07 27.51
N ALA A 168 6.83 -18.44 27.50
CA ALA A 168 5.99 -18.30 28.69
C ALA A 168 5.57 -19.66 29.25
N GLU A 169 5.23 -20.62 28.41
CA GLU A 169 4.88 -21.99 28.80
C GLU A 169 6.11 -22.74 29.36
N SER A 170 7.28 -22.54 28.77
CA SER A 170 8.54 -23.12 29.31
C SER A 170 8.90 -22.52 30.66
N PHE A 171 8.71 -21.23 30.88
CA PHE A 171 8.92 -20.58 32.18
C PHE A 171 7.93 -21.08 33.23
N ASN A 172 6.67 -21.28 32.88
CA ASN A 172 5.67 -21.86 33.79
C ASN A 172 6.05 -23.30 34.19
N GLY A 173 6.47 -24.13 33.21
CA GLY A 173 6.94 -25.49 33.52
C GLY A 173 8.18 -25.51 34.40
N LEU A 174 9.11 -24.57 34.21
CA LEU A 174 10.27 -24.42 35.09
C LEU A 174 9.87 -23.98 36.51
N SER A 175 8.97 -23.03 36.62
CA SER A 175 8.42 -22.56 37.92
C SER A 175 7.75 -23.69 38.71
N GLU A 176 6.92 -24.51 38.03
CA GLU A 176 6.31 -25.69 38.65
C GLU A 176 7.33 -26.73 39.12
N ALA A 177 8.40 -26.94 38.32
CA ALA A 177 9.47 -27.84 38.69
C ALA A 177 10.23 -27.35 39.93
N PHE A 178 10.48 -26.04 40.02
CA PHE A 178 11.11 -25.43 41.20
C PHE A 178 10.23 -25.54 42.45
N VAL A 179 8.93 -25.30 42.34
CA VAL A 179 7.98 -25.44 43.45
C VAL A 179 7.92 -26.89 43.95
N LYS A 180 7.92 -27.88 43.02
CA LYS A 180 7.94 -29.29 43.37
C LYS A 180 9.27 -29.70 44.05
N MET A 181 10.40 -29.18 43.58
CA MET A 181 11.71 -29.43 44.20
C MET A 181 11.78 -28.84 45.61
N SER A 182 11.33 -27.59 45.80
CA SER A 182 11.34 -26.96 47.13
C SER A 182 10.43 -27.69 48.12
N ALA A 183 9.23 -28.09 47.70
CA ALA A 183 8.32 -28.90 48.54
C ALA A 183 8.87 -30.30 48.85
N GLY A 184 9.62 -30.92 47.94
CA GLY A 184 10.32 -32.18 48.18
C GLY A 184 11.48 -32.04 49.18
N GLN A 185 12.21 -30.94 49.12
CA GLN A 185 13.33 -30.64 49.98
C GLN A 185 12.84 -30.31 51.43
N GLU A 186 11.70 -29.63 51.55
CA GLU A 186 11.07 -29.33 52.83
C GLU A 186 10.59 -30.61 53.55
N LYS A 187 9.96 -31.56 52.84
CA LYS A 187 9.58 -32.87 53.38
C LYS A 187 10.76 -33.73 53.78
N ALA A 188 11.82 -33.76 53.02
CA ALA A 188 13.05 -34.49 53.36
C ALA A 188 13.73 -33.92 54.63
N SER A 189 13.72 -32.59 54.78
CA SER A 189 14.22 -31.93 55.98
C SER A 189 13.36 -32.21 57.24
N GLU A 190 12.04 -32.26 57.10
CA GLU A 190 11.13 -32.62 58.19
C GLU A 190 11.29 -34.08 58.62
N GLU A 191 11.50 -35.02 57.68
CA GLU A 191 11.78 -36.43 57.97
C GLU A 191 13.11 -36.63 58.70
N GLU A 192 14.18 -35.91 58.26
CA GLU A 192 15.46 -35.95 58.96
C GLU A 192 15.36 -35.40 60.42
N ILE A 193 14.68 -34.26 60.62
CA ILE A 193 14.48 -33.68 61.93
C ILE A 193 13.65 -34.65 62.82
N GLY A 194 12.63 -35.28 62.25
CA GLY A 194 11.81 -36.29 62.99
C GLY A 194 12.62 -37.52 63.39
N GLN A 195 13.54 -37.99 62.54
CA GLN A 195 14.45 -39.11 62.84
C GLN A 195 15.41 -38.76 63.99
N VAL A 196 16.06 -37.61 63.89
CA VAL A 196 16.99 -37.13 64.99
C VAL A 196 16.26 -36.93 66.26
N GLN A 197 15.03 -36.43 66.30
CA GLN A 197 14.22 -36.24 67.50
C GLN A 197 13.82 -37.55 68.12
N ASN A 198 13.48 -38.58 67.32
CA ASN A 198 13.18 -39.92 67.83
C ASN A 198 14.40 -40.65 68.40
N GLU A 199 15.58 -40.42 67.81
CA GLU A 199 16.84 -40.98 68.28
C GLU A 199 17.28 -40.38 69.59
N ILE A 200 17.04 -39.10 69.83
CA ILE A 200 17.29 -38.42 71.11
C ILE A 200 16.33 -38.88 72.21
N THR A 201 15.02 -39.01 71.90
CA THR A 201 13.99 -39.40 72.88
C THR A 201 14.07 -40.88 73.22
N GLY A 202 14.62 -41.74 72.35
CA GLY A 202 14.80 -43.17 72.65
C GLY A 202 16.05 -43.53 73.50
N LYS A 203 16.90 -42.55 73.79
CA LYS A 203 18.08 -42.72 74.66
C LYS A 203 17.98 -42.18 76.06
N ILE A 204 16.79 -41.76 76.47
CA ILE A 204 16.44 -41.41 77.85
C ILE A 204 15.57 -42.53 78.42
#